data_e7204c87e0537ccb86415974ed9d633d
#
_entry.id   e7204c87e0537ccb86415974ed9d633d
#
_cell.length_a   1.000
_cell.length_b   1.000
_cell.length_c   1.000
_cell.angle_alpha   90.00
_cell.angle_beta   90.00
_cell.angle_gamma   90.00
#
_symmetry.space_group_name_H-M   'P 1'
#
loop_
_entity.id
_entity.type
_entity.pdbx_description
1 polymer ?
#
loop_
_entity_poly.entity_id
_entity_poly.type
_entity_poly.pdbx_seq_one_letter_code
_entity_poly.pdbx_strand_id
1 'polypeptide(L)'
;MIKALFGARAAALSLLILFGLTIGLQGVSMSAHAAVDTFEFVTEEQQQRFRRMSDEFRCPMCQNTSLTGSNGGVAEDLRREIFLMISDGKTDQEIEQFMFDRYGDFVFYKPRLQLTTILLWFGPLLFFLVGGGLILGIVRRA
;
A
#
# COMPACT_ATOMS: atom_id res chain seq x y z
N MET A 1 60.12 8.21 -5.06
CA MET A 1 59.47 6.94 -4.63
C MET A 1 58.66 7.10 -3.31
N ILE A 2 59.08 7.84 -2.32
CA ILE A 2 58.41 7.97 -0.99
C ILE A 2 57.04 8.66 -1.10
N LYS A 3 56.85 9.68 -1.95
CA LYS A 3 55.56 10.39 -2.12
C LYS A 3 54.44 9.51 -2.71
N ALA A 4 54.77 8.55 -3.57
CA ALA A 4 53.81 7.66 -4.20
C ALA A 4 53.29 6.61 -3.19
N LEU A 5 54.12 6.15 -2.26
CA LEU A 5 53.76 5.23 -1.19
C LEU A 5 52.85 5.89 -0.14
N PHE A 6 53.05 7.16 0.14
CA PHE A 6 52.19 7.92 1.06
C PHE A 6 50.79 8.17 0.46
N GLY A 7 50.69 8.47 -0.82
CA GLY A 7 49.42 8.66 -1.53
C GLY A 7 48.60 7.36 -1.62
N ALA A 8 49.25 6.24 -1.90
CA ALA A 8 48.56 4.94 -1.95
C ALA A 8 48.01 4.47 -0.59
N ARG A 9 48.73 4.75 0.50
CA ARG A 9 48.29 4.43 1.87
C ARG A 9 47.14 5.32 2.31
N ALA A 10 47.15 6.62 1.97
CA ALA A 10 46.05 7.53 2.28
C ALA A 10 44.79 7.18 1.50
N ALA A 11 44.90 6.80 0.23
CA ALA A 11 43.76 6.34 -0.58
C ALA A 11 43.17 5.01 -0.06
N ALA A 12 44.00 4.08 0.35
CA ALA A 12 43.52 2.81 0.95
C ALA A 12 42.79 3.02 2.28
N LEU A 13 43.30 3.94 3.14
CA LEU A 13 42.64 4.29 4.40
C LEU A 13 41.28 4.97 4.18
N SER A 14 41.19 5.90 3.20
CA SER A 14 39.89 6.54 2.89
C SER A 14 38.86 5.57 2.33
N LEU A 15 39.28 4.59 1.52
CA LEU A 15 38.41 3.53 1.01
C LEU A 15 37.90 2.61 2.13
N LEU A 16 38.75 2.27 3.09
CA LEU A 16 38.37 1.44 4.25
C LEU A 16 37.38 2.17 5.16
N ILE A 17 37.55 3.48 5.37
CA ILE A 17 36.62 4.31 6.15
C ILE A 17 35.27 4.42 5.46
N LEU A 18 35.24 4.67 4.14
CA LEU A 18 34.03 4.72 3.35
C LEU A 18 33.30 3.38 3.35
N PHE A 19 34.02 2.28 3.22
CA PHE A 19 33.45 0.93 3.26
C PHE A 19 32.89 0.58 4.65
N GLY A 20 33.61 0.96 5.71
CA GLY A 20 33.10 0.80 7.10
C GLY A 20 31.87 1.62 7.39
N LEU A 21 31.78 2.85 6.84
CA LEU A 21 30.63 3.73 7.01
C LEU A 21 29.37 3.19 6.29
N THR A 22 29.55 2.57 5.12
CA THR A 22 28.42 1.94 4.37
C THR A 22 27.87 0.70 5.07
N ILE A 23 28.71 -0.10 5.73
CA ILE A 23 28.27 -1.27 6.50
C ILE A 23 27.58 -0.85 7.81
N GLY A 24 28.05 0.23 8.45
CA GLY A 24 27.46 0.76 9.68
C GLY A 24 26.03 1.34 9.49
N LEU A 25 25.71 1.84 8.30
CA LEU A 25 24.38 2.43 8.02
C LEU A 25 23.30 1.38 7.77
N GLN A 26 23.64 0.13 7.49
CA GLN A 26 22.66 -0.94 7.21
C GLN A 26 22.08 -1.61 8.47
N GLY A 27 22.59 -1.26 9.65
CA GLY A 27 22.25 -1.94 10.92
C GLY A 27 21.01 -1.40 11.65
N VAL A 28 20.36 -0.32 11.18
CA VAL A 28 19.19 0.24 11.88
C VAL A 28 17.91 -0.01 11.06
N SER A 29 17.59 -1.28 10.86
CA SER A 29 16.19 -1.63 10.58
C SER A 29 15.41 -1.49 11.89
N MET A 30 14.95 -0.29 12.20
CA MET A 30 13.90 -0.09 13.19
C MET A 30 12.67 -0.82 12.66
N SER A 31 12.42 -2.01 13.19
CA SER A 31 11.10 -2.63 13.07
C SER A 31 10.12 -1.68 13.74
N ALA A 32 9.43 -0.87 12.95
CA ALA A 32 8.28 -0.14 13.41
C ALA A 32 7.23 -1.20 13.78
N HIS A 33 7.16 -1.54 15.06
CA HIS A 33 6.03 -2.28 15.58
C HIS A 33 4.85 -1.31 15.52
N ALA A 34 4.00 -1.47 14.52
CA ALA A 34 2.67 -0.91 14.57
C ALA A 34 2.05 -1.42 15.87
N ALA A 35 1.49 -0.51 16.67
CA ALA A 35 0.72 -0.89 17.83
C ALA A 35 -0.44 -1.74 17.31
N VAL A 36 -0.32 -3.06 17.46
CA VAL A 36 -1.39 -3.99 17.11
C VAL A 36 -2.37 -3.89 18.26
N ASP A 37 -3.52 -3.27 18.01
CA ASP A 37 -4.63 -3.37 18.95
C ASP A 37 -4.88 -4.86 19.18
N THR A 38 -4.77 -5.30 20.43
CA THR A 38 -5.00 -6.68 20.82
C THR A 38 -6.50 -6.93 20.88
N PHE A 39 -7.11 -7.15 19.71
CA PHE A 39 -8.48 -7.65 19.63
C PHE A 39 -8.45 -9.17 19.84
N GLU A 40 -9.18 -9.64 20.85
CA GLU A 40 -9.33 -11.07 21.11
C GLU A 40 -10.48 -11.63 20.27
N PHE A 41 -10.13 -12.46 19.28
CA PHE A 41 -11.11 -13.17 18.45
C PHE A 41 -11.37 -14.56 18.99
N VAL A 42 -12.60 -15.05 18.82
CA VAL A 42 -12.99 -16.40 19.23
C VAL A 42 -12.36 -17.45 18.30
N THR A 43 -12.14 -17.11 17.02
CA THR A 43 -11.58 -18.02 16.03
C THR A 43 -10.42 -17.36 15.25
N GLU A 44 -9.46 -18.20 14.84
CA GLU A 44 -8.37 -17.78 13.96
C GLU A 44 -8.88 -17.25 12.60
N GLU A 45 -9.99 -17.80 12.11
CA GLU A 45 -10.63 -17.35 10.88
C GLU A 45 -11.10 -15.88 10.99
N GLN A 46 -11.74 -15.52 12.10
CA GLN A 46 -12.16 -14.13 12.37
C GLN A 46 -10.96 -13.20 12.44
N GLN A 47 -9.86 -13.62 13.05
CA GLN A 47 -8.63 -12.84 13.15
C GLN A 47 -7.99 -12.62 11.76
N GLN A 48 -7.91 -13.65 10.92
CA GLN A 48 -7.39 -13.54 9.56
C GLN A 48 -8.29 -12.63 8.69
N ARG A 49 -9.61 -12.77 8.85
CA ARG A 49 -10.59 -11.92 8.17
C ARG A 49 -10.43 -10.46 8.57
N PHE A 50 -10.29 -10.18 9.86
CA PHE A 50 -10.04 -8.84 10.38
C PHE A 50 -8.75 -8.21 9.81
N ARG A 51 -7.63 -8.96 9.79
CA ARG A 51 -6.37 -8.50 9.22
C ARG A 51 -6.53 -8.14 7.75
N ARG A 52 -7.11 -9.05 6.96
CA ARG A 52 -7.35 -8.82 5.53
C ARG A 52 -8.16 -7.55 5.29
N MET A 53 -9.29 -7.38 5.98
CA MET A 53 -10.13 -6.20 5.83
C MET A 53 -9.43 -4.91 6.27
N SER A 54 -8.69 -4.96 7.38
CA SER A 54 -7.94 -3.80 7.86
C SER A 54 -6.80 -3.39 6.91
N ASP A 55 -6.27 -4.33 6.12
CA ASP A 55 -5.28 -4.05 5.07
C ASP A 55 -5.95 -3.50 3.79
N GLU A 56 -7.17 -3.93 3.47
CA GLU A 56 -7.92 -3.50 2.29
C GLU A 56 -8.51 -2.09 2.43
N PHE A 57 -8.80 -1.66 3.66
CA PHE A 57 -9.34 -0.32 3.90
C PHE A 57 -8.24 0.71 4.13
N ARG A 58 -8.47 1.88 3.56
CA ARG A 58 -7.61 3.04 3.67
C ARG A 58 -8.07 3.93 4.83
N CYS A 59 -7.13 4.39 5.65
CA CYS A 59 -7.45 5.37 6.68
C CYS A 59 -7.74 6.75 6.05
N PRO A 60 -8.95 7.31 6.19
CA PRO A 60 -9.33 8.55 5.51
C PRO A 60 -8.51 9.77 5.95
N MET A 61 -7.91 9.74 7.14
CA MET A 61 -7.18 10.87 7.73
C MET A 61 -5.67 10.61 7.92
N CYS A 62 -5.15 9.45 7.46
CA CYS A 62 -3.80 8.99 7.78
C CYS A 62 -2.87 8.93 6.55
N GLN A 63 -2.82 9.97 5.73
CA GLN A 63 -1.90 10.09 4.58
C GLN A 63 -1.92 8.88 3.63
N ASN A 64 -3.10 8.31 3.40
CA ASN A 64 -3.28 7.25 2.41
C ASN A 64 -2.74 5.85 2.82
N THR A 65 -2.44 5.62 4.09
CA THR A 65 -2.04 4.31 4.61
C THR A 65 -3.25 3.41 4.88
N SER A 66 -3.03 2.09 4.95
CA SER A 66 -4.06 1.15 5.40
C SER A 66 -4.40 1.35 6.88
N LEU A 67 -5.53 0.79 7.32
CA LEU A 67 -5.91 0.82 8.74
C LEU A 67 -4.88 0.08 9.59
N THR A 68 -4.29 -1.01 9.08
CA THR A 68 -3.22 -1.75 9.77
C THR A 68 -1.93 -0.95 9.85
N GLY A 69 -1.59 -0.18 8.81
CA GLY A 69 -0.37 0.62 8.74
C GLY A 69 -0.47 1.97 9.47
N SER A 70 -1.59 2.29 10.09
CA SER A 70 -1.83 3.58 10.74
C SER A 70 -2.01 3.45 12.24
N ASN A 71 -1.31 4.29 13.01
CA ASN A 71 -1.43 4.41 14.47
C ASN A 71 -2.30 5.61 14.92
N GLY A 72 -3.00 6.25 13.98
CA GLY A 72 -3.89 7.37 14.30
C GLY A 72 -5.19 6.91 14.97
N GLY A 73 -5.75 7.71 15.88
CA GLY A 73 -6.97 7.38 16.61
C GLY A 73 -8.15 7.02 15.70
N VAL A 74 -8.27 7.66 14.52
CA VAL A 74 -9.32 7.33 13.54
C VAL A 74 -9.14 5.90 12.98
N ALA A 75 -7.89 5.48 12.72
CA ALA A 75 -7.64 4.12 12.26
C ALA A 75 -7.95 3.08 13.35
N GLU A 76 -7.68 3.41 14.62
CA GLU A 76 -8.02 2.58 15.77
C GLU A 76 -9.54 2.44 15.92
N ASP A 77 -10.28 3.54 15.84
CA ASP A 77 -11.75 3.53 15.90
C ASP A 77 -12.35 2.68 14.76
N LEU A 78 -11.82 2.81 13.54
CA LEU A 78 -12.28 2.02 12.40
C LEU A 78 -11.95 0.53 12.55
N ARG A 79 -10.78 0.18 13.05
CA ARG A 79 -10.44 -1.22 13.36
C ARG A 79 -11.36 -1.79 14.43
N ARG A 80 -11.67 -1.01 15.46
CA ARG A 80 -12.64 -1.43 16.50
C ARG A 80 -14.01 -1.67 15.91
N GLU A 81 -14.49 -0.82 15.02
CA GLU A 81 -15.78 -0.98 14.34
C GLU A 81 -15.83 -2.26 13.50
N ILE A 82 -14.77 -2.52 12.71
CA ILE A 82 -14.63 -3.76 11.92
C ILE A 82 -14.62 -4.98 12.86
N PHE A 83 -13.89 -4.91 13.98
CA PHE A 83 -13.87 -6.00 14.97
C PHE A 83 -15.26 -6.31 15.51
N LEU A 84 -16.03 -5.29 15.90
CA LEU A 84 -17.38 -5.45 16.41
C LEU A 84 -18.30 -6.08 15.36
N MET A 85 -18.23 -5.60 14.10
CA MET A 85 -19.06 -6.14 13.02
C MET A 85 -18.72 -7.60 12.70
N ILE A 86 -17.44 -7.99 12.73
CA ILE A 86 -17.03 -9.39 12.56
C ILE A 86 -17.53 -10.25 13.73
N SER A 87 -17.43 -9.75 14.95
CA SER A 87 -17.91 -10.44 16.15
C SER A 87 -19.43 -10.63 16.14
N ASP A 88 -20.16 -9.68 15.57
CA ASP A 88 -21.62 -9.75 15.36
C ASP A 88 -22.00 -10.65 14.15
N GLY A 89 -21.03 -11.27 13.49
CA GLY A 89 -21.28 -12.19 12.39
C GLY A 89 -21.64 -11.52 11.06
N LYS A 90 -21.36 -10.22 10.89
CA LYS A 90 -21.56 -9.51 9.62
C LYS A 90 -20.72 -10.09 8.51
N THR A 91 -21.26 -10.08 7.30
CA THR A 91 -20.54 -10.50 6.09
C THR A 91 -19.53 -9.44 5.65
N ASP A 92 -18.54 -9.84 4.82
CA ASP A 92 -17.57 -8.89 4.24
C ASP A 92 -18.26 -7.78 3.45
N GLN A 93 -19.31 -8.13 2.69
CA GLN A 93 -20.10 -7.18 1.91
C GLN A 93 -20.85 -6.17 2.77
N GLU A 94 -21.39 -6.58 3.92
CA GLU A 94 -22.05 -5.67 4.85
C GLU A 94 -21.05 -4.68 5.47
N ILE A 95 -19.84 -5.16 5.80
CA ILE A 95 -18.78 -4.32 6.34
C ILE A 95 -18.29 -3.33 5.27
N GLU A 96 -18.05 -3.80 4.03
CA GLU A 96 -17.70 -2.93 2.91
C GLU A 96 -18.77 -1.87 2.63
N GLN A 97 -20.05 -2.25 2.66
CA GLN A 97 -21.15 -1.33 2.44
C GLN A 97 -21.24 -0.28 3.56
N PHE A 98 -21.09 -0.68 4.80
CA PHE A 98 -21.05 0.22 5.96
C PHE A 98 -19.92 1.25 5.82
N MET A 99 -18.72 0.79 5.44
CA MET A 99 -17.55 1.65 5.24
C MET A 99 -17.77 2.62 4.08
N PHE A 100 -18.40 2.14 2.99
CA PHE A 100 -18.74 2.98 1.84
C PHE A 100 -19.76 4.07 2.18
N ASP A 101 -20.84 3.71 2.89
CA ASP A 101 -21.92 4.65 3.23
C ASP A 101 -21.42 5.78 4.14
N ARG A 102 -20.40 5.51 4.97
CA ARG A 102 -19.89 6.46 5.94
C ARG A 102 -18.70 7.28 5.43
N TYR A 103 -17.83 6.69 4.61
CA TYR A 103 -16.57 7.29 4.17
C TYR A 103 -16.43 7.42 2.65
N GLY A 104 -17.37 6.87 1.89
CA GLY A 104 -17.37 6.89 0.43
C GLY A 104 -16.31 5.99 -0.21
N ASP A 105 -16.10 6.15 -1.51
CA ASP A 105 -15.11 5.35 -2.27
C ASP A 105 -13.66 5.53 -1.82
N PHE A 106 -13.37 6.61 -1.10
CA PHE A 106 -12.00 6.92 -0.66
C PHE A 106 -11.43 5.87 0.30
N VAL A 107 -12.29 5.17 1.04
CA VAL A 107 -11.87 4.14 2.00
C VAL A 107 -11.30 2.89 1.33
N PHE A 108 -11.52 2.73 0.02
CA PHE A 108 -11.03 1.58 -0.74
C PHE A 108 -9.75 1.90 -1.52
N TYR A 109 -8.78 0.98 -1.53
CA TYR A 109 -7.62 1.10 -2.41
C TYR A 109 -7.96 0.83 -3.86
N LYS A 110 -8.89 -0.10 -4.11
CA LYS A 110 -9.31 -0.48 -5.46
C LYS A 110 -10.62 0.21 -5.78
N PRO A 111 -10.70 0.97 -6.89
CA PRO A 111 -11.98 1.53 -7.35
C PRO A 111 -12.98 0.40 -7.56
N ARG A 112 -14.17 0.55 -6.98
CA ARG A 112 -15.26 -0.41 -7.19
C ARG A 112 -15.71 -0.35 -8.66
N LEU A 113 -16.11 -1.50 -9.23
CA LEU A 113 -16.69 -1.55 -10.56
C LEU A 113 -18.11 -0.97 -10.50
N GLN A 114 -18.21 0.33 -10.78
CA GLN A 114 -19.46 1.06 -10.84
C GLN A 114 -19.62 1.64 -12.24
N LEU A 115 -20.85 2.04 -12.61
CA LEU A 115 -21.13 2.69 -13.89
C LEU A 115 -20.25 3.93 -14.11
N THR A 116 -19.98 4.68 -13.03
CA THR A 116 -19.12 5.87 -13.03
C THR A 116 -17.64 5.54 -13.29
N THR A 117 -17.18 4.34 -12.94
CA THR A 117 -15.77 3.93 -13.12
C THR A 117 -15.56 3.02 -14.33
N ILE A 118 -16.62 2.63 -15.04
CA ILE A 118 -16.53 1.79 -16.25
C ILE A 118 -15.60 2.42 -17.31
N LEU A 119 -15.69 3.73 -17.50
CA LEU A 119 -14.83 4.43 -18.45
C LEU A 119 -13.34 4.36 -18.07
N LEU A 120 -13.03 4.32 -16.77
CA LEU A 120 -11.65 4.17 -16.27
C LEU A 120 -11.08 2.79 -16.61
N TRP A 121 -11.91 1.74 -16.52
CA TRP A 121 -11.47 0.37 -16.77
C TRP A 121 -11.40 0.02 -18.25
N PHE A 122 -12.39 0.47 -19.03
CA PHE A 122 -12.51 0.14 -20.45
C PHE A 122 -12.01 1.24 -21.39
N GLY A 123 -11.79 2.45 -20.89
CA GLY A 123 -11.30 3.59 -21.67
C GLY A 123 -10.01 3.31 -22.43
N PRO A 124 -8.95 2.77 -21.80
CA PRO A 124 -7.71 2.44 -22.50
C PRO A 124 -7.91 1.44 -23.64
N LEU A 125 -8.73 0.41 -23.42
CA LEU A 125 -9.04 -0.58 -24.45
C LEU A 125 -9.76 0.04 -25.65
N LEU A 126 -10.77 0.86 -25.39
CA LEU A 126 -11.51 1.59 -26.42
C LEU A 126 -10.58 2.51 -27.21
N PHE A 127 -9.70 3.24 -26.51
CA PHE A 127 -8.72 4.11 -27.16
C PHE A 127 -7.79 3.36 -28.12
N PHE A 128 -7.27 2.19 -27.72
CA PHE A 128 -6.42 1.37 -28.57
C PHE A 128 -7.19 0.78 -29.76
N LEU A 129 -8.44 0.37 -29.57
CA LEU A 129 -9.26 -0.14 -30.65
C LEU A 129 -9.58 0.93 -31.71
N VAL A 130 -10.00 2.10 -31.26
CA VAL A 130 -10.32 3.22 -32.18
C VAL A 130 -9.04 3.74 -32.84
N GLY A 131 -7.99 4.02 -32.07
CA GLY A 131 -6.72 4.53 -32.58
C GLY A 131 -6.05 3.55 -33.53
N GLY A 132 -5.98 2.27 -33.17
CA GLY A 132 -5.44 1.22 -34.02
C GLY A 132 -6.26 1.03 -35.31
N GLY A 133 -7.57 1.10 -35.22
CA GLY A 133 -8.46 1.04 -36.39
C GLY A 133 -8.25 2.21 -37.36
N LEU A 134 -8.08 3.42 -36.84
CA LEU A 134 -7.79 4.59 -37.65
C LEU A 134 -6.43 4.48 -38.35
N ILE A 135 -5.37 4.08 -37.64
CA ILE A 135 -4.05 3.87 -38.21
C ILE A 135 -4.06 2.82 -39.32
N LEU A 136 -4.70 1.66 -39.07
CA LEU A 136 -4.86 0.61 -40.07
C LEU A 136 -5.66 1.09 -41.28
N GLY A 137 -6.69 1.92 -41.06
CA GLY A 137 -7.48 2.50 -42.17
C GLY A 137 -6.67 3.45 -43.05
N ILE A 138 -5.80 4.28 -42.43
CA ILE A 138 -4.91 5.19 -43.15
C ILE A 138 -3.85 4.41 -43.94
N VAL A 139 -3.20 3.43 -43.31
CA VAL A 139 -2.15 2.62 -43.95
C VAL A 139 -2.68 1.81 -45.14
N ARG A 140 -3.93 1.29 -45.07
CA ARG A 140 -4.54 0.57 -46.15
C ARG A 140 -4.98 1.44 -47.34
N ARG A 141 -5.12 2.75 -47.12
CA ARG A 141 -5.51 3.72 -48.15
C ARG A 141 -4.31 4.39 -48.85
N ALA A 142 -3.13 4.35 -48.18
CA ALA A 142 -1.86 4.83 -48.72
C ALA A 142 -1.20 3.76 -49.61
#